data_8bb8ccb30ff32bbea6f98d3646baa045
#
_entry.id   8bb8ccb30ff32bbea6f98d3646baa045
#
_cell.length_a   1.000
_cell.length_b   1.000
_cell.length_c   1.000
_cell.angle_alpha   90.00
_cell.angle_beta   90.00
_cell.angle_gamma   90.00
#
_symmetry.space_group_name_H-M   'P 1'
#
loop_
_entity.id
_entity.type
_entity.pdbx_description
1 polymer ?
#
loop_
_entity_poly.entity_id
_entity_poly.type
_entity_poly.pdbx_seq_one_letter_code
_entity_poly.pdbx_strand_id
1 'polypeptide(L)'
;MTKDEQIKSYMDLLLHTNNLFGWIYDEHMQMLFTTYPGDDYQGFDALFQLQVPPALNGGLPSHPRFIYSFFNLAWLIDFEIVDNQLKKFYVLGPTFTGENSYNELVKAMDQRNLSIKTKANVSKLLTSLPIVASNVMMSYASQLHYLIS
;
A
#
# COMPACT_ATOMS: atom_id res chain seq x y z
N MET A 1 3.18 -25.61 0.38
CA MET A 1 2.62 -24.27 0.20
C MET A 1 3.28 -23.59 -0.98
N THR A 2 2.49 -23.11 -1.93
CA THR A 2 3.00 -22.41 -3.11
C THR A 2 3.55 -21.04 -2.72
N LYS A 3 4.35 -20.46 -3.62
CA LYS A 3 4.85 -19.09 -3.45
C LYS A 3 3.71 -18.09 -3.27
N ASP A 4 2.68 -18.19 -4.09
CA ASP A 4 1.51 -17.32 -4.02
C ASP A 4 0.80 -17.44 -2.66
N GLU A 5 0.61 -18.65 -2.16
CA GLU A 5 0.03 -18.88 -0.85
C GLU A 5 0.89 -18.33 0.28
N GLN A 6 2.20 -18.44 0.17
CA GLN A 6 3.12 -17.88 1.15
C GLN A 6 3.05 -16.37 1.22
N ILE A 7 2.96 -15.71 0.07
CA ILE A 7 2.84 -14.26 0.00
C ILE A 7 1.51 -13.81 0.61
N LYS A 8 0.42 -14.46 0.26
CA LYS A 8 -0.90 -14.14 0.81
C LYS A 8 -0.95 -14.35 2.33
N SER A 9 -0.35 -15.43 2.82
CA SER A 9 -0.26 -15.70 4.26
C SER A 9 0.56 -14.64 4.98
N TYR A 10 1.65 -14.19 4.37
CA TYR A 10 2.47 -13.13 4.95
C TYR A 10 1.70 -11.80 5.02
N MET A 11 0.98 -11.45 3.96
CA MET A 11 0.13 -10.25 3.96
C MET A 11 -0.96 -10.32 5.03
N ASP A 12 -1.57 -11.49 5.19
CA ASP A 12 -2.59 -11.71 6.21
C ASP A 12 -2.02 -11.58 7.62
N LEU A 13 -0.81 -12.08 7.84
CA LEU A 13 -0.10 -11.91 9.10
C LEU A 13 0.13 -10.43 9.43
N LEU A 14 0.56 -9.64 8.45
CA LEU A 14 0.78 -8.20 8.64
C LEU A 14 -0.52 -7.46 8.96
N LEU A 15 -1.63 -7.87 8.36
CA LEU A 15 -2.93 -7.32 8.72
C LEU A 15 -3.25 -7.56 10.19
N HIS A 16 -3.10 -8.80 10.65
CA HIS A 16 -3.50 -9.19 12.00
C HIS A 16 -2.55 -8.68 13.09
N THR A 17 -1.27 -8.51 12.77
CA THR A 17 -0.27 -8.07 13.75
C THR A 17 -0.05 -6.56 13.75
N ASN A 18 -0.24 -5.88 12.61
CA ASN A 18 0.17 -4.48 12.47
C ASN A 18 -0.88 -3.58 11.77
N ASN A 19 -2.06 -4.09 11.47
CA ASN A 19 -3.08 -3.37 10.68
C ASN A 19 -2.56 -2.86 9.33
N LEU A 20 -1.61 -3.58 8.76
CA LEU A 20 -1.03 -3.22 7.48
C LEU A 20 -1.73 -4.03 6.39
N PHE A 21 -2.30 -3.35 5.42
CA PHE A 21 -3.02 -4.02 4.33
C PHE A 21 -2.07 -4.43 3.22
N GLY A 22 -2.46 -5.48 2.49
CA GLY A 22 -1.73 -5.94 1.33
C GLY A 22 -2.62 -5.98 0.09
N TRP A 23 -2.02 -5.71 -1.05
CA TRP A 23 -2.67 -5.82 -2.37
C TRP A 23 -1.74 -6.50 -3.33
N ILE A 24 -2.31 -7.30 -4.22
CA ILE A 24 -1.59 -7.91 -5.35
C ILE A 24 -2.31 -7.49 -6.62
N TYR A 25 -1.56 -6.96 -7.58
CA TYR A 25 -2.07 -6.52 -8.88
C TYR A 25 -1.35 -7.27 -10.00
N ASP A 26 -2.05 -7.46 -11.12
CA ASP A 26 -1.42 -7.95 -12.33
C ASP A 26 -0.73 -6.83 -13.12
N GLU A 27 -0.14 -7.16 -14.26
CA GLU A 27 0.56 -6.20 -15.12
C GLU A 27 -0.36 -5.14 -15.73
N HIS A 28 -1.67 -5.36 -15.71
CA HIS A 28 -2.69 -4.43 -16.21
C HIS A 28 -3.33 -3.60 -15.10
N MET A 29 -2.75 -3.62 -13.90
CA MET A 29 -3.27 -2.89 -12.73
C MET A 29 -4.61 -3.41 -12.21
N GLN A 30 -4.96 -4.65 -12.53
CA GLN A 30 -6.15 -5.28 -11.99
C GLN A 30 -5.83 -5.96 -10.65
N MET A 31 -6.65 -5.70 -9.66
CA MET A 31 -6.46 -6.27 -8.34
C MET A 31 -6.80 -7.76 -8.35
N LEU A 32 -5.82 -8.58 -7.97
CA LEU A 32 -5.97 -10.02 -7.86
C LEU A 32 -6.30 -10.46 -6.42
N PHE A 33 -5.85 -9.69 -5.44
CA PHE A 33 -6.00 -10.07 -4.04
C PHE A 33 -5.79 -8.85 -3.15
N THR A 34 -6.52 -8.80 -2.04
CA THR A 34 -6.27 -7.83 -0.97
C THR A 34 -6.65 -8.42 0.38
N THR A 35 -5.96 -8.00 1.42
CA THR A 35 -6.32 -8.30 2.80
C THR A 35 -7.22 -7.22 3.41
N TYR A 36 -7.49 -6.14 2.70
CA TYR A 36 -8.37 -5.09 3.20
C TYR A 36 -9.79 -5.67 3.40
N PRO A 37 -10.36 -5.55 4.60
CA PRO A 37 -11.57 -6.29 4.96
C PRO A 37 -12.87 -5.66 4.47
N GLY A 38 -12.85 -4.46 3.90
CA GLY A 38 -14.07 -3.76 3.48
C GLY A 38 -14.31 -3.83 1.99
N ASP A 39 -15.57 -3.52 1.60
CA ASP A 39 -15.94 -3.36 0.20
C ASP A 39 -15.69 -1.94 -0.31
N ASP A 40 -15.36 -1.03 0.59
CA ASP A 40 -15.17 0.39 0.31
C ASP A 40 -13.71 0.76 0.00
N TYR A 41 -12.93 -0.20 -0.47
CA TYR A 41 -11.54 0.02 -0.87
C TYR A 41 -11.40 1.03 -2.01
N GLN A 42 -12.50 1.43 -2.64
CA GLN A 42 -12.50 2.46 -3.67
C GLN A 42 -11.95 3.80 -3.15
N GLY A 43 -12.16 4.09 -1.86
CA GLY A 43 -11.55 5.25 -1.24
C GLY A 43 -10.03 5.17 -1.18
N PHE A 44 -9.50 3.98 -0.95
CA PHE A 44 -8.06 3.74 -1.01
C PHE A 44 -7.55 3.75 -2.45
N ASP A 45 -8.31 3.20 -3.39
CA ASP A 45 -7.93 3.22 -4.80
C ASP A 45 -7.72 4.65 -5.30
N ALA A 46 -8.58 5.57 -4.91
CA ALA A 46 -8.45 6.97 -5.29
C ALA A 46 -7.15 7.59 -4.73
N LEU A 47 -6.72 7.17 -3.54
CA LEU A 47 -5.48 7.64 -2.93
C LEU A 47 -4.24 6.94 -3.47
N PHE A 48 -4.40 5.71 -3.94
CA PHE A 48 -3.32 4.80 -4.29
C PHE A 48 -3.03 4.76 -5.79
N GLN A 49 -4.05 4.67 -6.65
CA GLN A 49 -3.89 4.51 -8.11
C GLN A 49 -3.10 5.62 -8.77
N LEU A 50 -3.09 6.79 -8.15
CA LEU A 50 -2.39 7.95 -8.69
C LEU A 50 -0.87 7.83 -8.60
N GLN A 51 -0.37 6.89 -7.80
CA GLN A 51 1.07 6.80 -7.53
C GLN A 51 1.74 5.58 -8.17
N VAL A 52 0.98 4.51 -8.41
CA VAL A 52 1.54 3.27 -8.97
C VAL A 52 2.04 3.44 -10.40
N PRO A 53 1.27 4.02 -11.35
CA PRO A 53 1.78 4.21 -12.71
C PRO A 53 3.07 5.04 -12.79
N PRO A 54 3.20 6.18 -12.07
CA PRO A 54 4.47 6.91 -12.07
C PRO A 54 5.65 6.11 -11.53
N ALA A 55 5.43 5.19 -10.60
CA ALA A 55 6.50 4.34 -10.07
C ALA A 55 7.07 3.40 -11.12
N LEU A 56 6.32 3.09 -12.18
CA LEU A 56 6.74 2.20 -13.26
C LEU A 56 7.40 2.95 -14.43
N ASN A 57 7.36 4.28 -14.44
CA ASN A 57 7.84 5.08 -15.57
C ASN A 57 9.35 5.10 -15.73
N GLY A 58 10.12 4.69 -14.73
CA GLY A 58 11.58 4.66 -14.76
C GLY A 58 12.19 3.36 -15.30
N GLY A 59 11.38 2.49 -15.93
CA GLY A 59 11.81 1.18 -16.36
C GLY A 59 11.44 0.11 -15.33
N LEU A 60 11.91 -1.12 -15.55
CA LEU A 60 11.61 -2.22 -14.64
C LEU A 60 12.40 -2.07 -13.33
N PRO A 61 11.74 -1.92 -12.19
CA PRO A 61 12.41 -1.79 -10.91
C PRO A 61 12.92 -3.14 -10.41
N SER A 62 14.09 -3.13 -9.79
CA SER A 62 14.70 -4.34 -9.23
C SER A 62 14.56 -4.46 -7.72
N HIS A 63 14.07 -3.41 -7.06
CA HIS A 63 13.99 -3.33 -5.60
C HIS A 63 12.66 -2.77 -5.14
N PRO A 64 12.23 -3.10 -3.90
CA PRO A 64 11.07 -2.46 -3.31
C PRO A 64 11.24 -0.94 -3.24
N ARG A 65 10.16 -0.21 -3.40
CA ARG A 65 10.15 1.24 -3.35
C ARG A 65 9.08 1.75 -2.40
N PHE A 66 9.40 2.84 -1.71
CA PHE A 66 8.38 3.62 -1.02
C PHE A 66 7.71 4.57 -2.01
N ILE A 67 6.39 4.65 -1.89
CA ILE A 67 5.58 5.63 -2.61
C ILE A 67 4.82 6.43 -1.58
N TYR A 68 4.81 7.75 -1.77
CA TYR A 68 4.04 8.65 -0.92
C TYR A 68 2.85 9.15 -1.71
N SER A 69 1.67 8.90 -1.18
CA SER A 69 0.43 9.34 -1.79
C SER A 69 -0.05 10.65 -1.18
N PHE A 70 -1.24 11.07 -1.56
CA PHE A 70 -1.92 12.18 -0.90
C PHE A 70 -1.90 11.97 0.62
N PHE A 71 -1.82 13.09 1.35
CA PHE A 71 -1.84 13.10 2.81
C PHE A 71 -0.60 12.48 3.46
N ASN A 72 0.51 12.40 2.73
CA ASN A 72 1.77 11.85 3.25
C ASN A 72 1.66 10.41 3.76
N LEU A 73 0.74 9.65 3.20
CA LEU A 73 0.67 8.22 3.46
C LEU A 73 1.79 7.52 2.72
N ALA A 74 2.48 6.63 3.41
CA ALA A 74 3.55 5.84 2.83
C ALA A 74 3.03 4.47 2.44
N TRP A 75 3.41 4.03 1.26
CA TRP A 75 3.11 2.72 0.70
C TRP A 75 4.42 2.07 0.29
N LEU A 76 4.48 0.76 0.45
CA LEU A 76 5.60 -0.03 -0.04
C LEU A 76 5.14 -0.81 -1.25
N ILE A 77 5.91 -0.75 -2.33
CA ILE A 77 5.60 -1.51 -3.54
C ILE A 77 6.79 -2.36 -3.94
N ASP A 78 6.52 -3.61 -4.34
CA ASP A 78 7.53 -4.51 -4.88
C ASP A 78 6.98 -5.18 -6.15
N PHE A 79 7.87 -5.74 -6.94
CA PHE A 79 7.56 -6.17 -8.30
C PHE A 79 8.05 -7.58 -8.53
N GLU A 80 7.22 -8.39 -9.18
CA GLU A 80 7.65 -9.68 -9.72
C GLU A 80 7.94 -9.52 -11.20
N ILE A 81 9.20 -9.73 -11.57
CA ILE A 81 9.67 -9.59 -12.94
C ILE A 81 10.18 -10.95 -13.40
N VAL A 82 9.65 -11.43 -14.50
CA VAL A 82 10.04 -12.71 -15.13
C VAL A 82 10.37 -12.44 -16.59
N ASP A 83 11.56 -12.86 -17.03
CA ASP A 83 12.03 -12.68 -18.39
C ASP A 83 11.96 -11.20 -18.83
N ASN A 84 12.41 -10.29 -17.97
CA ASN A 84 12.41 -8.86 -18.20
C ASN A 84 11.01 -8.26 -18.41
N GLN A 85 9.97 -8.95 -17.94
CA GLN A 85 8.59 -8.46 -18.01
C GLN A 85 7.97 -8.43 -16.63
N LEU A 86 7.24 -7.35 -16.35
CA LEU A 86 6.46 -7.23 -15.14
C LEU A 86 5.30 -8.23 -15.18
N LYS A 87 5.20 -9.07 -14.16
CA LYS A 87 4.09 -10.03 -14.02
C LYS A 87 3.08 -9.58 -12.99
N LYS A 88 3.55 -9.17 -11.84
CA LYS A 88 2.69 -8.73 -10.72
C LYS A 88 3.40 -7.64 -9.95
N PHE A 89 2.63 -6.85 -9.25
CA PHE A 89 3.19 -5.99 -8.23
C PHE A 89 2.41 -6.12 -6.94
N TYR A 90 3.11 -5.90 -5.86
CA TYR A 90 2.67 -6.15 -4.48
C TYR A 90 2.77 -4.87 -3.70
N VAL A 91 1.74 -4.55 -2.93
CA VAL A 91 1.67 -3.31 -2.18
C VAL A 91 1.36 -3.60 -0.73
N LEU A 92 2.09 -2.95 0.15
CA LEU A 92 1.85 -2.95 1.60
C LEU A 92 1.60 -1.51 2.06
N GLY A 93 0.61 -1.33 2.88
CA GLY A 93 0.29 -0.02 3.43
C GLY A 93 -1.20 0.21 3.56
N PRO A 94 -1.62 1.45 3.68
CA PRO A 94 -0.79 2.62 3.93
C PRO A 94 -0.36 2.72 5.40
N THR A 95 0.67 3.50 5.65
CA THR A 95 1.13 3.78 7.01
C THR A 95 1.48 5.25 7.15
N PHE A 96 1.40 5.76 8.37
CA PHE A 96 1.98 7.05 8.72
C PHE A 96 3.44 6.85 9.11
N THR A 97 4.30 7.78 8.70
CA THR A 97 5.73 7.72 9.03
C THR A 97 6.06 8.39 10.35
N GLY A 98 5.08 9.07 10.98
CA GLY A 98 5.22 9.72 12.28
C GLY A 98 3.93 10.41 12.72
N GLU A 99 3.89 10.85 13.97
CA GLU A 99 2.69 11.49 14.55
C GLU A 99 2.25 12.74 13.79
N ASN A 100 3.21 13.54 13.32
CA ASN A 100 2.90 14.75 12.56
C ASN A 100 2.17 14.49 11.26
N SER A 101 2.32 13.29 10.69
CA SER A 101 1.64 12.91 9.46
C SER A 101 0.11 12.92 9.60
N TYR A 102 -0.40 12.52 10.76
CA TYR A 102 -1.84 12.55 11.01
C TYR A 102 -2.40 13.95 11.00
N ASN A 103 -1.73 14.90 11.65
CA ASN A 103 -2.16 16.29 11.69
C ASN A 103 -2.13 16.95 10.31
N GLU A 104 -1.09 16.66 9.53
CA GLU A 104 -0.98 17.13 8.15
C GLU A 104 -2.11 16.57 7.29
N LEU A 105 -2.47 15.32 7.51
CA LEU A 105 -3.56 14.66 6.83
C LEU A 105 -4.90 15.36 7.09
N VAL A 106 -5.21 15.65 8.34
CA VAL A 106 -6.45 16.35 8.71
C VAL A 106 -6.52 17.70 8.02
N LYS A 107 -5.43 18.46 8.04
CA LYS A 107 -5.34 19.74 7.34
C LYS A 107 -5.56 19.58 5.84
N ALA A 108 -4.94 18.57 5.23
CA ALA A 108 -5.08 18.33 3.79
C ALA A 108 -6.51 17.97 3.41
N MET A 109 -7.20 17.18 4.23
CA MET A 109 -8.61 16.87 4.00
C MET A 109 -9.49 18.12 4.07
N ASP A 110 -9.23 19.00 5.03
CA ASP A 110 -9.99 20.24 5.19
C ASP A 110 -9.81 21.20 4.02
N GLN A 111 -8.64 21.17 3.37
CA GLN A 111 -8.34 22.00 2.21
C GLN A 111 -8.92 21.50 0.89
N ARG A 112 -9.43 20.27 0.84
CA ARG A 112 -9.80 19.61 -0.41
C ARG A 112 -11.29 19.50 -0.66
N ASN A 113 -12.13 20.31 -0.10
CA ASN A 113 -13.58 20.35 -0.39
C ASN A 113 -14.23 18.95 -0.54
N LEU A 114 -13.82 17.99 0.28
CA LEU A 114 -14.40 16.67 0.25
C LEU A 114 -15.83 16.71 0.80
N SER A 115 -16.71 15.85 0.28
CA SER A 115 -18.06 15.73 0.82
C SER A 115 -17.97 15.24 2.27
N ILE A 116 -18.99 15.52 3.06
CA ILE A 116 -19.06 15.10 4.47
C ILE A 116 -18.95 13.60 4.58
N LYS A 117 -19.61 12.86 3.67
CA LYS A 117 -19.57 11.40 3.64
C LYS A 117 -18.16 10.89 3.34
N THR A 118 -17.48 11.47 2.37
CA THR A 118 -16.11 11.10 2.00
C THR A 118 -15.16 11.39 3.15
N LYS A 119 -15.26 12.57 3.79
CA LYS A 119 -14.45 12.90 4.96
C LYS A 119 -14.64 11.88 6.09
N ALA A 120 -15.88 11.51 6.37
CA ALA A 120 -16.18 10.54 7.42
C ALA A 120 -15.56 9.17 7.10
N ASN A 121 -15.69 8.70 5.88
CA ASN A 121 -15.13 7.41 5.46
C ASN A 121 -13.62 7.41 5.52
N VAL A 122 -12.98 8.45 4.99
CA VAL A 122 -11.53 8.59 5.01
C VAL A 122 -11.02 8.69 6.44
N SER A 123 -11.66 9.51 7.28
CA SER A 123 -11.27 9.65 8.70
C SER A 123 -11.36 8.33 9.44
N LYS A 124 -12.42 7.55 9.20
CA LYS A 124 -12.59 6.24 9.82
C LYS A 124 -11.48 5.27 9.42
N LEU A 125 -11.13 5.25 8.13
CA LEU A 125 -10.04 4.43 7.64
C LEU A 125 -8.71 4.84 8.25
N LEU A 126 -8.44 6.14 8.30
CA LEU A 126 -7.15 6.68 8.72
C LEU A 126 -6.90 6.55 10.22
N THR A 127 -7.95 6.56 11.05
CA THR A 127 -7.78 6.34 12.49
C THR A 127 -7.33 4.92 12.83
N SER A 128 -7.53 3.97 11.92
CA SER A 128 -7.08 2.59 12.11
C SER A 128 -5.70 2.30 11.54
N LEU A 129 -5.09 3.25 10.83
CA LEU A 129 -3.80 3.02 10.17
C LEU A 129 -2.65 3.01 11.18
N PRO A 130 -1.66 2.15 10.98
CA PRO A 130 -0.50 2.10 11.86
C PRO A 130 0.44 3.27 11.62
N ILE A 131 1.19 3.62 12.64
CA ILE A 131 2.41 4.44 12.53
C ILE A 131 3.57 3.47 12.56
N VAL A 132 4.26 3.32 11.43
CA VAL A 132 5.36 2.36 11.31
C VAL A 132 6.61 3.11 10.86
N ALA A 133 7.68 2.93 11.61
CA ALA A 133 8.97 3.54 11.25
C ALA A 133 9.49 2.99 9.93
N SER A 134 10.17 3.83 9.16
CA SER A 134 10.67 3.46 7.83
C SER A 134 11.58 2.23 7.86
N ASN A 135 12.42 2.09 8.88
CA ASN A 135 13.31 0.92 9.02
C ASN A 135 12.53 -0.37 9.26
N VAL A 136 11.40 -0.31 9.97
CA VAL A 136 10.53 -1.46 10.19
C VAL A 136 9.80 -1.82 8.89
N MET A 137 9.31 -0.82 8.15
CA MET A 137 8.71 -1.06 6.84
C MET A 137 9.71 -1.69 5.87
N MET A 138 10.97 -1.28 5.91
CA MET A 138 12.01 -1.89 5.07
C MET A 138 12.26 -3.35 5.45
N SER A 139 12.10 -3.72 6.72
CA SER A 139 12.17 -5.12 7.13
C SER A 139 11.04 -5.94 6.54
N TYR A 140 9.84 -5.41 6.54
CA TYR A 140 8.70 -6.05 5.87
C TYR A 140 8.91 -6.16 4.37
N ALA A 141 9.48 -5.12 3.76
CA ALA A 141 9.83 -5.12 2.35
C ALA A 141 10.82 -6.22 2.00
N SER A 142 11.86 -6.38 2.81
CA SER A 142 12.89 -7.40 2.58
C SER A 142 12.31 -8.81 2.65
N GLN A 143 11.43 -9.06 3.60
CA GLN A 143 10.76 -10.36 3.71
C GLN A 143 9.84 -10.62 2.53
N LEU A 144 9.06 -9.62 2.12
CA LEU A 144 8.19 -9.73 0.95
C LEU A 144 9.01 -10.01 -0.31
N HIS A 145 10.09 -9.25 -0.49
CA HIS A 145 10.98 -9.41 -1.64
C HIS A 145 11.58 -10.82 -1.71
N TYR A 146 11.98 -11.35 -0.58
CA TYR A 146 12.48 -12.72 -0.48
C TYR A 146 11.42 -13.73 -0.93
N LEU A 147 10.16 -13.54 -0.53
CA LEU A 147 9.07 -14.44 -0.90
C LEU A 147 8.74 -14.33 -2.40
N ILE A 148 8.86 -13.14 -2.99
CA ILE A 148 8.61 -12.91 -4.41
C ILE A 148 9.72 -13.55 -5.25
N SER A 149 10.94 -13.50 -4.79
CA SER A 149 12.08 -14.11 -5.48
C SER A 149 12.01 -15.64 -5.41
#